data_69ea3988a8535e9b2beae0c201154c24
#
_entry.id   69ea3988a8535e9b2beae0c201154c24
#
_cell.length_a   1.000
_cell.length_b   1.000
_cell.length_c   1.000
_cell.angle_alpha   90.00
_cell.angle_beta   90.00
_cell.angle_gamma   90.00
#
_symmetry.space_group_name_H-M   'P 1'
#
loop_
_entity.id
_entity.type
_entity.pdbx_description
1 polymer ?
#
loop_
_entity_poly.entity_id
_entity_poly.type
_entity_poly.pdbx_seq_one_letter_code
_entity_poly.pdbx_strand_id
1 'polypeptide(L)'
;MNSNIWSDIKEEISLRIDAEPSLKDYLESLILSKDNIIEATAAILASKLHNDALSSIDLYQIILSSYNEKKSVQESLFEDILFFRKNDPACKYLSTPLLFYKGFQGLAAYRSSNILWNNDRHTMALYIQNRSSEVFGVDIHPAATIDSSVMIDHATGVVIGETSKINKGVSIFQGVTLGGKGFNRGDRHPKIEEGVSIFASSTILGNVTIGKNSVVAAGSLVLEDVEEETTCLLYTSDAADE
;
A
#
# COMPACT_ATOMS: atom_id res chain seq x y z
N MET A 1 -13.75 -11.95 14.68
CA MET A 1 -12.29 -11.75 14.47
C MET A 1 -11.91 -10.26 14.50
N ASN A 2 -12.62 -9.39 13.77
CA ASN A 2 -12.27 -7.95 13.67
C ASN A 2 -12.44 -7.13 14.96
N SER A 3 -13.38 -7.49 15.86
CA SER A 3 -13.56 -6.79 17.14
C SER A 3 -12.39 -6.96 18.11
N ASN A 4 -11.68 -8.08 18.06
CA ASN A 4 -10.51 -8.32 18.90
C ASN A 4 -9.32 -7.43 18.47
N ILE A 5 -9.04 -7.36 17.17
CA ILE A 5 -7.89 -6.59 16.63
C ILE A 5 -8.02 -5.09 16.97
N TRP A 6 -9.24 -4.53 16.87
CA TRP A 6 -9.45 -3.12 17.21
C TRP A 6 -9.29 -2.86 18.71
N SER A 7 -9.74 -3.78 19.55
CA SER A 7 -9.50 -3.73 20.99
C SER A 7 -8.02 -3.79 21.34
N ASP A 8 -7.28 -4.71 20.70
CA ASP A 8 -5.84 -4.84 20.88
C ASP A 8 -5.09 -3.55 20.47
N ILE A 9 -5.47 -2.95 19.32
CA ILE A 9 -4.91 -1.67 18.89
C ILE A 9 -5.17 -0.56 19.92
N LYS A 10 -6.38 -0.45 20.47
CA LYS A 10 -6.70 0.55 21.51
C LYS A 10 -5.87 0.34 22.78
N GLU A 11 -5.67 -0.89 23.20
CA GLU A 11 -4.81 -1.22 24.35
C GLU A 11 -3.35 -0.82 24.09
N GLU A 12 -2.81 -1.17 22.91
CA GLU A 12 -1.47 -0.73 22.49
C GLU A 12 -1.33 0.80 22.50
N ILE A 13 -2.37 1.54 22.10
CA ILE A 13 -2.36 3.00 22.11
C ILE A 13 -2.33 3.55 23.54
N SER A 14 -3.06 2.97 24.47
CA SER A 14 -3.03 3.35 25.88
C SER A 14 -1.63 3.19 26.46
N LEU A 15 -0.96 2.06 26.19
CA LEU A 15 0.42 1.84 26.60
C LEU A 15 1.41 2.84 25.96
N ARG A 16 1.17 3.25 24.72
CA ARG A 16 1.99 4.28 24.05
C ARG A 16 1.81 5.65 24.67
N ILE A 17 0.60 6.02 25.08
CA ILE A 17 0.32 7.28 25.78
C ILE A 17 1.01 7.30 27.14
N ASP A 18 0.99 6.20 27.87
CA ASP A 18 1.67 6.08 29.17
C ASP A 18 3.20 6.23 29.01
N ALA A 19 3.76 5.67 27.95
CA ALA A 19 5.19 5.75 27.65
C ALA A 19 5.62 7.13 27.10
N GLU A 20 4.75 7.80 26.36
CA GLU A 20 5.03 9.09 25.70
C GLU A 20 3.80 10.02 25.80
N PRO A 21 3.60 10.66 26.98
CA PRO A 21 2.43 11.52 27.23
C PRO A 21 2.33 12.73 26.30
N SER A 22 3.41 13.17 25.68
CA SER A 22 3.44 14.28 24.72
C SER A 22 2.64 13.97 23.44
N LEU A 23 2.40 12.69 23.13
CA LEU A 23 1.61 12.25 21.99
C LEU A 23 0.14 11.96 22.32
N LYS A 24 -0.30 12.21 23.56
CA LYS A 24 -1.65 11.85 24.02
C LYS A 24 -2.74 12.40 23.11
N ASP A 25 -2.80 13.71 22.92
CA ASP A 25 -3.87 14.35 22.14
C ASP A 25 -3.89 13.86 20.68
N TYR A 26 -2.70 13.62 20.11
CA TYR A 26 -2.56 13.06 18.77
C TYR A 26 -3.14 11.64 18.70
N LEU A 27 -2.76 10.76 19.62
CA LEU A 27 -3.21 9.36 19.62
C LEU A 27 -4.69 9.21 20.00
N GLU A 28 -5.16 10.02 20.94
CA GLU A 28 -6.58 10.05 21.30
C GLU A 28 -7.44 10.51 20.12
N SER A 29 -7.07 11.59 19.46
CA SER A 29 -7.85 12.15 18.35
C SER A 29 -7.93 11.24 17.13
N LEU A 30 -6.87 10.50 16.83
CA LEU A 30 -6.80 9.65 15.63
C LEU A 30 -7.26 8.21 15.87
N ILE A 31 -7.15 7.69 17.10
CA ILE A 31 -7.43 6.28 17.39
C ILE A 31 -8.51 6.12 18.46
N LEU A 32 -8.28 6.60 19.70
CA LEU A 32 -9.17 6.26 20.83
C LEU A 32 -10.56 6.86 20.68
N SER A 33 -10.68 8.02 20.03
CA SER A 33 -11.97 8.67 19.71
C SER A 33 -12.74 8.01 18.56
N LYS A 34 -12.18 6.98 17.91
CA LYS A 34 -12.81 6.31 16.77
C LYS A 34 -13.47 5.01 17.19
N ASP A 35 -14.54 4.65 16.51
CA ASP A 35 -15.29 3.45 16.82
C ASP A 35 -14.63 2.18 16.25
N ASN A 36 -13.90 2.33 15.16
CA ASN A 36 -13.28 1.20 14.44
C ASN A 36 -12.05 1.63 13.65
N ILE A 37 -11.33 0.62 13.12
CA ILE A 37 -10.10 0.81 12.36
C ILE A 37 -10.31 1.59 11.05
N ILE A 38 -11.50 1.53 10.47
CA ILE A 38 -11.82 2.17 9.20
C ILE A 38 -11.87 3.69 9.42
N GLU A 39 -12.55 4.12 10.48
CA GLU A 39 -12.60 5.53 10.89
C GLU A 39 -11.21 6.05 11.28
N ALA A 40 -10.45 5.26 12.03
CA ALA A 40 -9.09 5.62 12.41
C ALA A 40 -8.18 5.76 11.19
N THR A 41 -8.25 4.82 10.23
CA THR A 41 -7.48 4.91 8.98
C THR A 41 -7.86 6.16 8.20
N ALA A 42 -9.15 6.43 8.04
CA ALA A 42 -9.62 7.64 7.34
C ALA A 42 -9.15 8.92 8.05
N ALA A 43 -9.17 8.97 9.38
CA ALA A 43 -8.71 10.11 10.16
C ALA A 43 -7.19 10.35 9.99
N ILE A 44 -6.39 9.29 10.04
CA ILE A 44 -4.94 9.36 9.85
C ILE A 44 -4.61 9.86 8.44
N LEU A 45 -5.25 9.29 7.41
CA LEU A 45 -5.02 9.72 6.03
C LEU A 45 -5.44 11.18 5.83
N ALA A 46 -6.61 11.56 6.31
CA ALA A 46 -7.09 12.93 6.20
C ALA A 46 -6.14 13.92 6.90
N SER A 47 -5.63 13.58 8.09
CA SER A 47 -4.69 14.43 8.83
C SER A 47 -3.35 14.63 8.10
N LYS A 48 -2.94 13.70 7.24
CA LYS A 48 -1.67 13.76 6.50
C LYS A 48 -1.81 14.28 5.08
N LEU A 49 -2.92 13.93 4.40
CA LEU A 49 -3.11 14.22 2.98
C LEU A 49 -3.82 15.55 2.70
N HIS A 50 -4.43 16.18 3.70
CA HIS A 50 -5.05 17.49 3.52
C HIS A 50 -4.03 18.57 3.09
N ASN A 51 -4.52 19.65 2.52
CA ASN A 51 -3.76 20.85 2.22
C ASN A 51 -4.70 22.07 2.24
N ASP A 52 -4.20 23.24 1.84
CA ASP A 52 -4.99 24.47 1.80
C ASP A 52 -6.20 24.41 0.83
N ALA A 53 -6.17 23.53 -0.17
CA ALA A 53 -7.25 23.39 -1.15
C ALA A 53 -8.37 22.45 -0.68
N LEU A 54 -8.07 21.46 0.18
CA LEU A 54 -9.05 20.49 0.70
C LEU A 54 -8.80 20.24 2.18
N SER A 55 -9.78 20.59 3.02
CA SER A 55 -9.67 20.47 4.47
C SER A 55 -9.57 19.02 4.94
N SER A 56 -8.97 18.80 6.11
CA SER A 56 -8.92 17.46 6.73
C SER A 56 -10.31 16.90 7.03
N ILE A 57 -11.30 17.75 7.32
CA ILE A 57 -12.68 17.32 7.58
C ILE A 57 -13.32 16.78 6.30
N ASP A 58 -13.22 17.51 5.20
CA ASP A 58 -13.80 17.09 3.93
C ASP A 58 -13.12 15.83 3.41
N LEU A 59 -11.80 15.76 3.50
CA LEU A 59 -11.03 14.58 3.08
C LEU A 59 -11.36 13.36 3.93
N TYR A 60 -11.55 13.53 5.25
CA TYR A 60 -12.01 12.46 6.13
C TYR A 60 -13.35 11.88 5.66
N GLN A 61 -14.33 12.74 5.38
CA GLN A 61 -15.65 12.29 4.90
C GLN A 61 -15.58 11.57 3.56
N ILE A 62 -14.75 12.06 2.64
CA ILE A 62 -14.55 11.43 1.32
C ILE A 62 -13.94 10.03 1.48
N ILE A 63 -12.86 9.90 2.25
CA ILE A 63 -12.19 8.62 2.46
C ILE A 63 -13.09 7.64 3.21
N LEU A 64 -13.72 8.07 4.30
CA LEU A 64 -14.62 7.23 5.09
C LEU A 64 -15.81 6.74 4.26
N SER A 65 -16.44 7.63 3.49
CA SER A 65 -17.55 7.22 2.62
C SER A 65 -17.12 6.17 1.60
N SER A 66 -15.95 6.35 0.97
CA SER A 66 -15.42 5.37 0.00
C SER A 66 -15.23 3.99 0.64
N TYR A 67 -14.65 3.92 1.83
CA TYR A 67 -14.45 2.64 2.53
C TYR A 67 -15.76 1.96 2.90
N ASN A 68 -16.80 2.73 3.22
CA ASN A 68 -18.11 2.20 3.59
C ASN A 68 -18.90 1.64 2.39
N GLU A 69 -18.52 1.94 1.17
CA GLU A 69 -19.15 1.42 -0.03
C GLU A 69 -18.82 -0.07 -0.30
N LYS A 70 -17.66 -0.55 0.15
CA LYS A 70 -17.21 -1.93 -0.11
C LYS A 70 -16.66 -2.60 1.14
N LYS A 71 -17.41 -3.55 1.68
CA LYS A 71 -16.96 -4.37 2.82
C LYS A 71 -15.63 -5.09 2.56
N SER A 72 -15.39 -5.55 1.34
CA SER A 72 -14.12 -6.19 0.97
C SER A 72 -12.90 -5.29 1.16
N VAL A 73 -13.03 -3.97 0.98
CA VAL A 73 -11.93 -3.03 1.23
C VAL A 73 -11.67 -2.87 2.72
N GLN A 74 -12.73 -2.86 3.53
CA GLN A 74 -12.57 -2.85 4.99
C GLN A 74 -11.83 -4.12 5.47
N GLU A 75 -12.18 -5.28 4.91
CA GLU A 75 -11.49 -6.55 5.18
C GLU A 75 -10.02 -6.49 4.73
N SER A 76 -9.75 -5.90 3.56
CA SER A 76 -8.38 -5.74 3.06
C SER A 76 -7.50 -4.90 3.98
N LEU A 77 -8.02 -3.80 4.56
CA LEU A 77 -7.25 -2.98 5.50
C LEU A 77 -6.81 -3.78 6.74
N PHE A 78 -7.67 -4.67 7.25
CA PHE A 78 -7.32 -5.56 8.35
C PHE A 78 -6.26 -6.59 7.93
N GLU A 79 -6.46 -7.24 6.78
CA GLU A 79 -5.54 -8.24 6.26
C GLU A 79 -4.16 -7.64 5.98
N ASP A 80 -4.09 -6.42 5.47
CA ASP A 80 -2.83 -5.72 5.22
C ASP A 80 -2.07 -5.45 6.54
N ILE A 81 -2.73 -4.97 7.60
CA ILE A 81 -2.10 -4.76 8.92
C ILE A 81 -1.57 -6.08 9.48
N LEU A 82 -2.36 -7.16 9.41
CA LEU A 82 -1.94 -8.47 9.88
C LEU A 82 -0.76 -9.00 9.08
N PHE A 83 -0.73 -8.73 7.79
CA PHE A 83 0.36 -9.13 6.90
C PHE A 83 1.66 -8.38 7.24
N PHE A 84 1.61 -7.07 7.48
CA PHE A 84 2.75 -6.32 8.00
C PHE A 84 3.25 -6.90 9.34
N ARG A 85 2.33 -7.12 10.29
CA ARG A 85 2.68 -7.66 11.61
C ARG A 85 3.36 -9.03 11.54
N LYS A 86 2.99 -9.84 10.55
CA LYS A 86 3.53 -11.20 10.35
C LYS A 86 4.90 -11.18 9.66
N ASN A 87 5.08 -10.31 8.67
CA ASN A 87 6.21 -10.39 7.71
C ASN A 87 7.32 -9.37 7.98
N ASP A 88 7.04 -8.28 8.72
CA ASP A 88 8.07 -7.33 9.14
C ASP A 88 8.54 -7.64 10.58
N PRO A 89 9.78 -8.13 10.76
CA PRO A 89 10.31 -8.41 12.10
C PRO A 89 10.38 -7.17 13.03
N ALA A 90 10.43 -5.96 12.47
CA ALA A 90 10.42 -4.71 13.22
C ALA A 90 9.02 -4.31 13.70
N CYS A 91 7.97 -4.85 13.10
CA CYS A 91 6.59 -4.56 13.43
C CYS A 91 6.12 -5.31 14.68
N LYS A 92 6.34 -4.74 15.86
CA LYS A 92 5.98 -5.39 17.15
C LYS A 92 4.51 -5.22 17.54
N TYR A 93 3.82 -4.20 17.01
CA TYR A 93 2.47 -3.81 17.39
C TYR A 93 1.59 -3.64 16.16
N LEU A 94 0.30 -3.99 16.27
CA LEU A 94 -0.69 -3.81 15.20
C LEU A 94 -0.93 -2.33 14.88
N SER A 95 -0.80 -1.47 15.89
CA SER A 95 -0.91 -0.01 15.73
C SER A 95 0.25 0.62 14.95
N THR A 96 1.40 -0.07 14.80
CA THR A 96 2.60 0.52 14.17
C THR A 96 2.41 0.80 12.68
N PRO A 97 1.93 -0.14 11.83
CA PRO A 97 1.65 0.15 10.43
C PRO A 97 0.65 1.29 10.26
N LEU A 98 -0.43 1.26 11.04
CA LEU A 98 -1.49 2.25 11.00
C LEU A 98 -0.97 3.67 11.23
N LEU A 99 -0.16 3.87 12.28
CA LEU A 99 0.30 5.19 12.70
C LEU A 99 1.54 5.69 11.96
N PHE A 100 2.49 4.79 11.64
CA PHE A 100 3.85 5.21 11.31
C PHE A 100 4.38 4.65 9.99
N TYR A 101 3.81 3.58 9.43
CA TYR A 101 4.30 3.02 8.19
C TYR A 101 3.63 3.67 6.99
N LYS A 102 4.37 4.53 6.31
CA LYS A 102 3.85 5.24 5.13
C LYS A 102 3.48 4.32 3.96
N GLY A 103 4.05 3.11 3.89
CA GLY A 103 3.67 2.11 2.91
C GLY A 103 2.26 1.57 3.13
N PHE A 104 1.89 1.26 4.39
CA PHE A 104 0.51 0.93 4.74
C PHE A 104 -0.44 2.10 4.45
N GLN A 105 -0.03 3.32 4.83
CA GLN A 105 -0.84 4.52 4.63
C GLN A 105 -1.04 4.84 3.14
N GLY A 106 0.00 4.68 2.31
CA GLY A 106 -0.09 4.84 0.86
C GLY A 106 -0.99 3.78 0.20
N LEU A 107 -0.88 2.52 0.65
CA LEU A 107 -1.77 1.44 0.19
C LEU A 107 -3.23 1.70 0.61
N ALA A 108 -3.46 2.15 1.84
CA ALA A 108 -4.79 2.52 2.30
C ALA A 108 -5.37 3.71 1.50
N ALA A 109 -4.57 4.74 1.23
CA ALA A 109 -4.96 5.86 0.37
C ALA A 109 -5.35 5.38 -1.05
N TYR A 110 -4.54 4.47 -1.63
CA TYR A 110 -4.88 3.82 -2.90
C TYR A 110 -6.23 3.10 -2.83
N ARG A 111 -6.53 2.33 -1.77
CA ARG A 111 -7.82 1.61 -1.66
C ARG A 111 -9.01 2.56 -1.73
N SER A 112 -8.93 3.74 -1.10
CA SER A 112 -9.95 4.79 -1.23
C SER A 112 -10.00 5.35 -2.66
N SER A 113 -8.85 5.67 -3.25
CA SER A 113 -8.79 6.22 -4.61
C SER A 113 -9.30 5.25 -5.68
N ASN A 114 -9.05 3.94 -5.50
CA ASN A 114 -9.57 2.88 -6.39
C ASN A 114 -11.11 2.80 -6.37
N ILE A 115 -11.74 2.91 -5.19
CA ILE A 115 -13.20 2.95 -5.09
C ILE A 115 -13.75 4.19 -5.82
N LEU A 116 -13.16 5.35 -5.56
CA LEU A 116 -13.56 6.60 -6.20
C LEU A 116 -13.41 6.53 -7.72
N TRP A 117 -12.31 5.93 -8.21
CA TRP A 117 -12.07 5.71 -9.62
C TRP A 117 -13.16 4.83 -10.26
N ASN A 118 -13.49 3.72 -9.64
CA ASN A 118 -14.52 2.79 -10.13
C ASN A 118 -15.95 3.36 -10.05
N ASN A 119 -16.14 4.49 -9.35
CA ASN A 119 -17.39 5.24 -9.24
C ASN A 119 -17.36 6.54 -10.08
N ASP A 120 -16.56 6.58 -11.13
CA ASP A 120 -16.41 7.72 -12.06
C ASP A 120 -15.98 9.05 -11.39
N ARG A 121 -15.49 8.99 -10.14
CA ARG A 121 -14.93 10.14 -9.41
C ARG A 121 -13.44 10.30 -9.67
N HIS A 122 -13.06 10.25 -10.96
CA HIS A 122 -11.67 10.18 -11.40
C HIS A 122 -10.81 11.34 -10.89
N THR A 123 -11.34 12.58 -10.89
CA THR A 123 -10.59 13.75 -10.41
C THR A 123 -10.21 13.64 -8.94
N MET A 124 -11.13 13.16 -8.10
CA MET A 124 -10.85 12.97 -6.67
C MET A 124 -9.90 11.79 -6.44
N ALA A 125 -10.04 10.72 -7.22
CA ALA A 125 -9.13 9.59 -7.17
C ALA A 125 -7.69 10.01 -7.50
N LEU A 126 -7.50 10.78 -8.57
CA LEU A 126 -6.19 11.33 -8.95
C LEU A 126 -5.65 12.35 -7.93
N TYR A 127 -6.53 13.14 -7.31
CA TYR A 127 -6.12 14.04 -6.23
C TYR A 127 -5.53 13.25 -5.05
N ILE A 128 -6.18 12.18 -4.60
CA ILE A 128 -5.67 11.34 -3.50
C ILE A 128 -4.36 10.65 -3.91
N GLN A 129 -4.25 10.13 -5.14
CA GLN A 129 -3.00 9.59 -5.68
C GLN A 129 -1.87 10.63 -5.62
N ASN A 130 -2.10 11.84 -6.12
CA ASN A 130 -1.12 12.92 -6.11
C ASN A 130 -0.66 13.24 -4.69
N ARG A 131 -1.61 13.39 -3.75
CA ARG A 131 -1.28 13.65 -2.34
C ARG A 131 -0.51 12.50 -1.71
N SER A 132 -0.84 11.25 -2.02
CA SER A 132 -0.10 10.07 -1.57
C SER A 132 1.34 10.07 -2.09
N SER A 133 1.53 10.42 -3.36
CA SER A 133 2.86 10.55 -3.98
C SER A 133 3.69 11.65 -3.31
N GLU A 134 3.12 12.83 -3.07
CA GLU A 134 3.80 13.94 -2.40
C GLU A 134 4.15 13.65 -0.93
N VAL A 135 3.23 13.07 -0.16
CA VAL A 135 3.35 12.91 1.30
C VAL A 135 4.06 11.62 1.67
N PHE A 136 3.73 10.52 1.01
CA PHE A 136 4.25 9.19 1.34
C PHE A 136 5.36 8.72 0.40
N GLY A 137 5.54 9.38 -0.75
CA GLY A 137 6.42 8.89 -1.82
C GLY A 137 5.90 7.62 -2.46
N VAL A 138 4.58 7.41 -2.47
CA VAL A 138 3.91 6.22 -3.00
C VAL A 138 2.95 6.64 -4.10
N ASP A 139 3.28 6.31 -5.33
CA ASP A 139 2.52 6.62 -6.53
C ASP A 139 1.84 5.36 -7.08
N ILE A 140 0.59 5.14 -6.71
CA ILE A 140 -0.21 4.00 -7.18
C ILE A 140 -1.38 4.54 -7.99
N HIS A 141 -1.44 4.20 -9.28
CA HIS A 141 -2.55 4.61 -10.12
C HIS A 141 -3.88 4.03 -9.62
N PRO A 142 -4.95 4.82 -9.51
CA PRO A 142 -6.23 4.36 -8.96
C PRO A 142 -6.87 3.18 -9.69
N ALA A 143 -6.60 3.02 -10.99
CA ALA A 143 -7.11 1.92 -11.80
C ALA A 143 -6.34 0.60 -11.62
N ALA A 144 -5.17 0.60 -10.96
CA ALA A 144 -4.45 -0.63 -10.65
C ALA A 144 -5.33 -1.57 -9.82
N THR A 145 -5.07 -2.88 -9.88
CA THR A 145 -5.78 -3.88 -9.09
C THR A 145 -4.83 -4.47 -8.06
N ILE A 146 -5.11 -4.27 -6.77
CA ILE A 146 -4.27 -4.79 -5.68
C ILE A 146 -5.15 -5.55 -4.70
N ASP A 147 -4.84 -6.82 -4.51
CA ASP A 147 -5.49 -7.68 -3.54
C ASP A 147 -5.18 -7.26 -2.10
N SER A 148 -5.73 -7.99 -1.13
CA SER A 148 -5.42 -7.85 0.30
C SER A 148 -4.14 -8.60 0.68
N SER A 149 -3.68 -8.41 1.92
CA SER A 149 -2.44 -9.01 2.43
C SER A 149 -1.22 -8.59 1.59
N VAL A 150 -1.13 -7.32 1.25
CA VAL A 150 0.01 -6.73 0.54
C VAL A 150 0.79 -5.82 1.49
N MET A 151 2.12 -5.92 1.44
CA MET A 151 3.03 -5.09 2.21
C MET A 151 3.87 -4.21 1.27
N ILE A 152 3.90 -2.91 1.54
CA ILE A 152 4.82 -1.98 0.89
C ILE A 152 5.76 -1.47 1.98
N ASP A 153 6.97 -2.05 2.06
CA ASP A 153 7.91 -1.73 3.12
C ASP A 153 8.83 -0.56 2.72
N HIS A 154 9.10 0.35 3.68
CA HIS A 154 9.81 1.63 3.48
C HIS A 154 9.17 2.56 2.45
N ALA A 155 8.65 2.04 1.37
CA ALA A 155 7.73 2.62 0.39
C ALA A 155 8.25 3.83 -0.44
N THR A 156 9.28 4.54 -0.01
CA THR A 156 9.75 5.73 -0.75
C THR A 156 10.08 5.41 -2.19
N GLY A 157 9.42 6.12 -3.13
CA GLY A 157 9.69 5.98 -4.56
C GLY A 157 9.04 4.77 -5.23
N VAL A 158 8.06 4.13 -4.58
CA VAL A 158 7.26 3.07 -5.21
C VAL A 158 6.32 3.68 -6.24
N VAL A 159 6.34 3.12 -7.45
CA VAL A 159 5.46 3.48 -8.57
C VAL A 159 4.73 2.25 -9.09
N ILE A 160 3.40 2.29 -9.11
CA ILE A 160 2.55 1.20 -9.62
C ILE A 160 1.61 1.75 -10.68
N GLY A 161 1.80 1.34 -11.93
CA GLY A 161 1.09 1.86 -13.09
C GLY A 161 -0.35 1.33 -13.23
N GLU A 162 -1.12 1.99 -14.08
CA GLU A 162 -2.56 1.89 -14.28
C GLU A 162 -3.10 0.46 -14.44
N THR A 163 -2.47 -0.39 -15.24
CA THR A 163 -2.95 -1.74 -15.54
C THR A 163 -2.22 -2.83 -14.76
N SER A 164 -1.45 -2.46 -13.72
CA SER A 164 -0.80 -3.43 -12.83
C SER A 164 -1.83 -4.27 -12.08
N LYS A 165 -1.49 -5.56 -11.89
CA LYS A 165 -2.24 -6.46 -11.00
C LYS A 165 -1.30 -7.04 -9.97
N ILE A 166 -1.70 -7.00 -8.71
CA ILE A 166 -0.91 -7.48 -7.57
C ILE A 166 -1.80 -8.39 -6.74
N ASN A 167 -1.44 -9.66 -6.68
CA ASN A 167 -2.20 -10.68 -5.96
C ASN A 167 -1.83 -10.72 -4.47
N LYS A 168 -2.51 -11.58 -3.70
CA LYS A 168 -2.32 -11.74 -2.26
C LYS A 168 -0.88 -12.12 -1.87
N GLY A 169 -0.47 -11.70 -0.68
CA GLY A 169 0.79 -12.13 -0.09
C GLY A 169 2.03 -11.50 -0.70
N VAL A 170 1.87 -10.45 -1.51
CA VAL A 170 2.98 -9.77 -2.17
C VAL A 170 3.65 -8.78 -1.23
N SER A 171 4.99 -8.78 -1.23
CA SER A 171 5.83 -7.81 -0.51
C SER A 171 6.62 -6.97 -1.51
N ILE A 172 6.51 -5.64 -1.37
CA ILE A 172 7.16 -4.65 -2.24
C ILE A 172 8.01 -3.72 -1.38
N PHE A 173 9.26 -3.50 -1.77
CA PHE A 173 10.17 -2.61 -1.04
C PHE A 173 10.32 -1.26 -1.75
N GLN A 174 11.01 -0.32 -1.10
CA GLN A 174 11.21 1.04 -1.61
C GLN A 174 11.82 1.06 -3.01
N GLY A 175 11.47 2.08 -3.78
CA GLY A 175 12.04 2.34 -5.11
C GLY A 175 11.59 1.37 -6.20
N VAL A 176 10.68 0.45 -5.91
CA VAL A 176 10.15 -0.50 -6.90
C VAL A 176 9.26 0.24 -7.90
N THR A 177 9.47 -0.06 -9.19
CA THR A 177 8.64 0.46 -10.28
C THR A 177 7.96 -0.69 -11.03
N LEU A 178 6.63 -0.69 -11.07
CA LEU A 178 5.81 -1.51 -11.95
C LEU A 178 5.30 -0.63 -13.10
N GLY A 179 6.13 -0.52 -14.15
CA GLY A 179 5.96 0.45 -15.24
C GLY A 179 5.44 -0.16 -16.54
N GLY A 180 4.92 0.70 -17.41
CA GLY A 180 4.55 0.34 -18.78
C GLY A 180 5.77 0.35 -19.73
N LYS A 181 5.70 -0.47 -20.80
CA LYS A 181 6.70 -0.46 -21.88
C LYS A 181 6.10 0.15 -23.14
N GLY A 182 6.72 1.20 -23.66
CA GLY A 182 6.29 1.86 -24.90
C GLY A 182 5.07 2.78 -24.71
N PHE A 183 4.42 3.14 -25.84
CA PHE A 183 3.33 4.13 -25.90
C PHE A 183 1.93 3.50 -26.08
N ASN A 184 1.80 2.20 -25.90
CA ASN A 184 0.53 1.50 -26.05
C ASN A 184 -0.46 1.91 -24.94
N ARG A 185 -1.72 2.12 -25.32
CA ARG A 185 -2.81 2.50 -24.37
C ARG A 185 -3.52 1.33 -23.71
N GLY A 186 -3.19 0.09 -24.09
CA GLY A 186 -3.81 -1.11 -23.56
C GLY A 186 -3.17 -1.62 -22.26
N ASP A 187 -3.33 -2.89 -22.01
CA ASP A 187 -2.69 -3.58 -20.89
C ASP A 187 -1.17 -3.61 -21.09
N ARG A 188 -0.46 -2.87 -20.24
CA ARG A 188 0.96 -2.55 -20.44
C ARG A 188 1.81 -2.59 -19.16
N HIS A 189 1.22 -2.98 -18.03
CA HIS A 189 1.91 -3.02 -16.75
C HIS A 189 2.00 -4.44 -16.20
N PRO A 190 2.92 -4.71 -15.26
CA PRO A 190 3.18 -6.05 -14.73
C PRO A 190 2.01 -6.70 -14.01
N LYS A 191 2.02 -8.04 -14.00
CA LYS A 191 1.14 -8.92 -13.23
C LYS A 191 1.98 -9.64 -12.18
N ILE A 192 1.72 -9.39 -10.92
CA ILE A 192 2.47 -9.93 -9.80
C ILE A 192 1.61 -11.00 -9.12
N GLU A 193 2.05 -12.23 -9.24
CA GLU A 193 1.32 -13.37 -8.71
C GLU A 193 1.46 -13.50 -7.18
N GLU A 194 0.70 -14.42 -6.60
CA GLU A 194 0.62 -14.62 -5.15
C GLU A 194 1.98 -14.93 -4.51
N GLY A 195 2.26 -14.32 -3.35
CA GLY A 195 3.45 -14.63 -2.55
C GLY A 195 4.77 -14.06 -3.08
N VAL A 196 4.75 -13.27 -4.15
CA VAL A 196 5.94 -12.67 -4.74
C VAL A 196 6.58 -11.65 -3.79
N SER A 197 7.91 -11.63 -3.74
CA SER A 197 8.69 -10.59 -3.06
C SER A 197 9.52 -9.79 -4.07
N ILE A 198 9.32 -8.45 -4.10
CA ILE A 198 10.03 -7.55 -5.00
C ILE A 198 10.91 -6.62 -4.15
N PHE A 199 12.22 -6.87 -4.19
CA PHE A 199 13.16 -6.13 -3.35
C PHE A 199 13.52 -4.75 -3.92
N ALA A 200 14.17 -3.96 -3.07
CA ALA A 200 14.40 -2.54 -3.25
C ALA A 200 14.94 -2.14 -4.61
N SER A 201 14.42 -1.04 -5.17
CA SER A 201 14.89 -0.42 -6.42
C SER A 201 14.80 -1.30 -7.66
N SER A 202 14.01 -2.38 -7.62
CA SER A 202 13.73 -3.19 -8.81
C SER A 202 12.78 -2.48 -9.76
N THR A 203 12.99 -2.66 -11.06
CA THR A 203 12.15 -2.08 -12.11
C THR A 203 11.60 -3.21 -12.99
N ILE A 204 10.27 -3.33 -13.05
CA ILE A 204 9.58 -4.34 -13.87
C ILE A 204 8.77 -3.58 -14.91
N LEU A 205 9.04 -3.82 -16.19
CA LEU A 205 8.45 -3.05 -17.30
C LEU A 205 7.70 -3.92 -18.28
N GLY A 206 6.50 -3.48 -18.61
CA GLY A 206 5.67 -4.12 -19.63
C GLY A 206 4.58 -5.01 -19.03
N ASN A 207 3.77 -5.60 -19.90
CA ASN A 207 2.77 -6.59 -19.50
C ASN A 207 3.43 -7.95 -19.30
N VAL A 208 4.27 -8.04 -18.28
CA VAL A 208 5.01 -9.26 -17.91
C VAL A 208 4.43 -9.85 -16.63
N THR A 209 4.55 -11.16 -16.48
CA THR A 209 4.06 -11.88 -15.30
C THR A 209 5.24 -12.28 -14.41
N ILE A 210 5.17 -11.97 -13.13
CA ILE A 210 6.07 -12.50 -12.10
C ILE A 210 5.33 -13.64 -11.42
N GLY A 211 5.82 -14.86 -11.67
CA GLY A 211 5.19 -16.10 -11.24
C GLY A 211 5.12 -16.24 -9.71
N LYS A 212 4.20 -17.08 -9.26
CA LYS A 212 3.87 -17.29 -7.85
C LYS A 212 5.12 -17.64 -7.01
N ASN A 213 5.19 -17.07 -5.79
CA ASN A 213 6.26 -17.27 -4.82
C ASN A 213 7.67 -16.92 -5.33
N SER A 214 7.79 -16.21 -6.43
CA SER A 214 9.08 -15.79 -6.97
C SER A 214 9.64 -14.59 -6.20
N VAL A 215 10.95 -14.42 -6.32
CA VAL A 215 11.72 -13.34 -5.72
C VAL A 215 12.39 -12.51 -6.80
N VAL A 216 12.12 -11.21 -6.83
CA VAL A 216 12.87 -10.25 -7.65
C VAL A 216 13.91 -9.58 -6.76
N ALA A 217 15.19 -9.86 -7.01
CA ALA A 217 16.29 -9.33 -6.22
C ALA A 217 16.42 -7.82 -6.35
N ALA A 218 17.00 -7.17 -5.33
CA ALA A 218 17.15 -5.71 -5.31
C ALA A 218 17.90 -5.18 -6.54
N GLY A 219 17.40 -4.07 -7.11
CA GLY A 219 17.98 -3.41 -8.28
C GLY A 219 17.78 -4.14 -9.61
N SER A 220 17.02 -5.22 -9.66
CA SER A 220 16.78 -5.98 -10.91
C SER A 220 15.97 -5.18 -11.92
N LEU A 221 16.32 -5.33 -13.21
CA LEU A 221 15.50 -4.90 -14.33
C LEU A 221 14.84 -6.12 -14.98
N VAL A 222 13.53 -6.20 -14.92
CA VAL A 222 12.75 -7.33 -15.44
C VAL A 222 11.92 -6.85 -16.64
N LEU A 223 12.13 -7.47 -17.79
CA LEU A 223 11.52 -7.13 -19.08
C LEU A 223 10.72 -8.28 -19.71
N GLU A 224 10.79 -9.47 -19.09
CA GLU A 224 10.17 -10.72 -19.54
C GLU A 224 9.53 -11.44 -18.36
N ASP A 225 8.71 -12.45 -18.65
CA ASP A 225 8.04 -13.24 -17.62
C ASP A 225 9.06 -13.99 -16.75
N VAL A 226 8.74 -14.08 -15.46
CA VAL A 226 9.51 -14.86 -14.47
C VAL A 226 8.64 -16.04 -14.04
N GLU A 227 9.18 -17.25 -14.14
CA GLU A 227 8.46 -18.46 -13.73
C GLU A 227 8.22 -18.50 -12.23
N GLU A 228 7.24 -19.30 -11.78
CA GLU A 228 6.95 -19.49 -10.37
C GLU A 228 8.14 -20.10 -9.61
N GLU A 229 8.21 -19.79 -8.30
CA GLU A 229 9.24 -20.28 -7.37
C GLU A 229 10.69 -19.96 -7.80
N THR A 230 10.87 -18.93 -8.62
CA THR A 230 12.15 -18.52 -9.20
C THR A 230 12.71 -17.29 -8.49
N THR A 231 14.04 -17.22 -8.37
CA THR A 231 14.73 -15.99 -7.96
C THR A 231 15.35 -15.32 -9.19
N CYS A 232 14.77 -14.16 -9.56
CA CYS A 232 15.31 -13.32 -10.62
C CYS A 232 16.43 -12.43 -10.04
N LEU A 233 17.66 -12.65 -10.53
CA LEU A 233 18.86 -11.91 -10.12
C LEU A 233 19.19 -10.80 -11.13
N LEU A 234 20.03 -9.84 -10.72
CA LEU A 234 20.49 -8.72 -11.54
C LEU A 234 21.31 -9.17 -12.77
N TYR A 235 21.93 -10.32 -12.68
CA TYR A 235 22.74 -10.94 -13.71
C TYR A 235 22.17 -12.31 -14.03
N THR A 236 21.45 -12.45 -15.13
CA THR A 236 21.33 -13.73 -15.78
C THR A 236 22.70 -14.05 -16.38
N SER A 237 23.19 -15.23 -16.14
CA SER A 237 24.57 -15.68 -16.42
C SER A 237 24.94 -15.83 -17.89
N ASP A 238 24.27 -15.20 -18.82
CA ASP A 238 24.51 -15.39 -20.27
C ASP A 238 25.56 -14.43 -20.86
N ALA A 239 26.28 -13.69 -20.02
CA ALA A 239 27.39 -12.83 -20.48
C ALA A 239 28.79 -13.40 -20.21
N ALA A 240 28.91 -14.67 -19.82
CA ALA A 240 30.18 -15.27 -19.43
C ALA A 240 30.75 -16.29 -20.44
N ASP A 241 30.08 -16.51 -21.57
CA ASP A 241 30.49 -17.49 -22.60
C ASP A 241 30.72 -16.89 -24.02
N GLU A 242 31.24 -15.64 -24.12
CA GLU A 242 31.83 -15.12 -25.36
C GLU A 242 33.24 -14.61 -25.11
#